data_d1edebc9c1572749f277222174449b24
#
_entry.id   d1edebc9c1572749f277222174449b24
#
_cell.length_a   1.000
_cell.length_b   1.000
_cell.length_c   1.000
_cell.angle_alpha   90.00
_cell.angle_beta   90.00
_cell.angle_gamma   90.00
#
_symmetry.space_group_name_H-M   'P 1'
#
loop_
_entity.id
_entity.type
_entity.pdbx_description
1 polymer ?
#
loop_
_entity_poly.entity_id
_entity_poly.type
_entity_poly.pdbx_seq_one_letter_code
_entity_poly.pdbx_strand_id
1 'polypeptide(L)'
;DSSTSRGLGDVYKRQHQDLLNKQYQPAVVTGAYGDRSADDEFFWAASELYLATGKPAYREQVKKHLPTAYKTPSWGNTTALGVFAWLQPGREYQGEDVELANAMKDLLLDYAAEAVRGADRSPFHAPYGNDAKDFFWGCLAEGCANQATSLVCAYLLTGEKSYLTNAYRNMDYILGKNATGYCYVTGFGMKSPLYPHHRLSASDDIEAPLPGFLVGGPNPGQQDGVAYASNLPDESYADVEGSYASNEIAINWSAALVALVSSLDALMSK
;
A
#
# COMPACT_ATOMS: atom_id res chain seq x y z
N ASP A 1 -1.60 24.62 -17.05
CA ASP A 1 -2.94 24.84 -16.52
C ASP A 1 -3.51 23.51 -16.05
N SER A 2 -3.56 23.31 -14.73
CA SER A 2 -3.97 22.02 -14.14
C SER A 2 -5.45 21.69 -14.38
N SER A 3 -6.28 22.67 -14.75
CA SER A 3 -7.69 22.48 -15.05
C SER A 3 -7.91 21.81 -16.40
N THR A 4 -7.06 22.08 -17.37
CA THR A 4 -7.17 21.54 -18.74
C THR A 4 -6.76 20.06 -18.78
N SER A 5 -5.71 19.67 -18.08
CA SER A 5 -5.27 18.26 -18.03
C SER A 5 -6.27 17.36 -17.30
N ARG A 6 -6.91 17.85 -16.23
CA ARG A 6 -7.98 17.12 -15.53
C ARG A 6 -9.22 16.94 -16.41
N GLY A 7 -9.59 17.98 -17.17
CA GLY A 7 -10.71 17.90 -18.11
C GLY A 7 -10.49 16.88 -19.22
N LEU A 8 -9.27 16.80 -19.77
CA LEU A 8 -8.93 15.83 -20.83
C LEU A 8 -8.98 14.38 -20.35
N GLY A 9 -8.50 14.11 -19.14
CA GLY A 9 -8.59 12.76 -18.55
C GLY A 9 -10.04 12.30 -18.35
N ASP A 10 -10.92 13.17 -17.87
CA ASP A 10 -12.33 12.86 -17.69
C ASP A 10 -13.04 12.64 -19.02
N VAL A 11 -12.79 13.48 -20.03
CA VAL A 11 -13.36 13.32 -21.38
C VAL A 11 -12.90 12.00 -22.00
N TYR A 12 -11.62 11.66 -21.92
CA TYR A 12 -11.11 10.40 -22.47
C TYR A 12 -11.77 9.18 -21.82
N LYS A 13 -11.88 9.15 -20.50
CA LYS A 13 -12.53 8.05 -19.77
C LYS A 13 -14.00 7.88 -20.15
N ARG A 14 -14.75 8.99 -20.30
CA ARG A 14 -16.16 8.94 -20.72
C ARG A 14 -16.35 8.44 -22.14
N GLN A 15 -15.43 8.77 -23.04
CA GLN A 15 -15.49 8.37 -24.44
C GLN A 15 -15.04 6.93 -24.68
N HIS A 16 -14.22 6.37 -23.76
CA HIS A 16 -13.56 5.08 -23.92
C HIS A 16 -13.85 4.11 -22.80
N GLN A 17 -15.03 4.18 -22.17
CA GLN A 17 -15.44 3.26 -21.11
C GLN A 17 -15.38 1.79 -21.52
N ASP A 18 -15.60 1.49 -22.78
CA ASP A 18 -15.50 0.14 -23.35
C ASP A 18 -14.06 -0.42 -23.34
N LEU A 19 -13.06 0.44 -23.15
CA LEU A 19 -11.63 0.03 -23.08
C LEU A 19 -11.15 -0.19 -21.66
N LEU A 20 -11.83 0.34 -20.65
CA LEU A 20 -11.35 0.36 -19.26
C LEU A 20 -11.12 -1.03 -18.65
N ASN A 21 -11.87 -2.03 -19.08
CA ASN A 21 -11.78 -3.40 -18.58
C ASN A 21 -11.20 -4.38 -19.63
N LYS A 22 -10.64 -3.86 -20.71
CA LYS A 22 -9.99 -4.70 -21.73
C LYS A 22 -8.55 -4.98 -21.30
N GLN A 23 -8.21 -6.24 -21.14
CA GLN A 23 -6.84 -6.65 -20.92
C GLN A 23 -6.01 -6.31 -22.16
N TYR A 24 -4.95 -5.55 -21.98
CA TYR A 24 -3.97 -5.30 -23.02
C TYR A 24 -3.16 -6.57 -23.27
N GLN A 25 -3.08 -7.01 -24.53
CA GLN A 25 -2.31 -8.18 -24.93
C GLN A 25 -1.21 -7.75 -25.94
N PRO A 26 -0.07 -7.27 -25.47
CA PRO A 26 1.03 -6.90 -26.33
C PRO A 26 1.72 -8.13 -26.92
N ALA A 27 2.42 -7.95 -28.06
CA ALA A 27 3.23 -9.00 -28.66
C ALA A 27 4.42 -9.41 -27.77
N VAL A 28 4.92 -8.49 -26.92
CA VAL A 28 5.92 -8.75 -25.90
C VAL A 28 5.25 -8.67 -24.53
N VAL A 29 5.24 -9.77 -23.79
CA VAL A 29 4.63 -9.88 -22.47
C VAL A 29 5.74 -9.86 -21.43
N THR A 30 5.80 -8.79 -20.63
CA THR A 30 6.70 -8.67 -19.47
C THR A 30 5.99 -8.93 -18.15
N GLY A 31 4.66 -9.02 -18.16
CA GLY A 31 3.76 -9.25 -17.05
C GLY A 31 2.37 -8.75 -17.42
N ALA A 32 1.34 -9.53 -17.13
CA ALA A 32 -0.04 -9.11 -17.34
C ALA A 32 -0.54 -8.55 -16.00
N TYR A 33 -0.35 -7.28 -15.76
CA TYR A 33 -0.91 -6.56 -14.60
C TYR A 33 -2.41 -6.33 -14.83
N GLY A 34 -3.16 -7.43 -14.94
CA GLY A 34 -4.59 -7.38 -15.21
C GLY A 34 -5.39 -7.03 -13.98
N ASP A 35 -6.38 -6.18 -14.14
CA ASP A 35 -7.39 -5.91 -13.13
C ASP A 35 -8.73 -6.56 -13.55
N ARG A 36 -9.55 -6.90 -12.56
CA ARG A 36 -10.86 -7.54 -12.77
C ARG A 36 -12.01 -6.55 -12.69
N SER A 37 -11.78 -5.40 -12.09
CA SER A 37 -12.76 -4.33 -11.87
C SER A 37 -12.04 -2.99 -11.86
N ALA A 38 -12.67 -1.95 -12.36
CA ALA A 38 -12.21 -0.58 -12.26
C ALA A 38 -13.08 0.24 -11.27
N ASP A 39 -13.83 -0.42 -10.39
CA ASP A 39 -14.74 0.27 -9.47
C ASP A 39 -13.97 1.14 -8.46
N ASP A 40 -12.81 0.70 -8.02
CA ASP A 40 -11.96 1.43 -7.09
C ASP A 40 -11.25 2.62 -7.75
N GLU A 41 -10.83 2.52 -9.03
CA GLU A 41 -10.32 3.65 -9.79
C GLU A 41 -11.43 4.68 -10.07
N PHE A 42 -12.65 4.21 -10.39
CA PHE A 42 -13.80 5.10 -10.53
C PHE A 42 -14.12 5.81 -9.21
N PHE A 43 -14.10 5.10 -8.11
CA PHE A 43 -14.32 5.67 -6.79
C PHE A 43 -13.27 6.73 -6.45
N TRP A 44 -11.97 6.40 -6.62
CA TRP A 44 -10.89 7.34 -6.35
C TRP A 44 -10.94 8.57 -7.27
N ALA A 45 -11.06 8.36 -8.58
CA ALA A 45 -11.14 9.45 -9.53
C ALA A 45 -12.35 10.36 -9.29
N ALA A 46 -13.51 9.78 -8.98
CA ALA A 46 -14.72 10.54 -8.66
C ALA A 46 -14.56 11.32 -7.35
N SER A 47 -13.92 10.74 -6.34
CA SER A 47 -13.61 11.39 -5.07
C SER A 47 -12.74 12.64 -5.29
N GLU A 48 -11.62 12.50 -5.99
CA GLU A 48 -10.72 13.62 -6.29
C GLU A 48 -11.42 14.73 -7.12
N LEU A 49 -12.16 14.33 -8.15
CA LEU A 49 -12.87 15.28 -9.00
C LEU A 49 -14.00 16.00 -8.24
N TYR A 50 -14.71 15.29 -7.36
CA TYR A 50 -15.75 15.91 -6.53
C TYR A 50 -15.14 16.91 -5.54
N LEU A 51 -14.14 16.49 -4.78
CA LEU A 51 -13.49 17.33 -3.80
C LEU A 51 -12.81 18.57 -4.41
N ALA A 52 -12.34 18.47 -5.66
CA ALA A 52 -11.73 19.58 -6.38
C ALA A 52 -12.75 20.53 -7.05
N THR A 53 -13.94 20.07 -7.41
CA THR A 53 -14.87 20.84 -8.27
C THR A 53 -16.23 21.12 -7.65
N GLY A 54 -16.65 20.34 -6.64
CA GLY A 54 -18.00 20.39 -6.06
C GLY A 54 -19.13 19.94 -6.99
N LYS A 55 -18.82 19.37 -8.17
CA LYS A 55 -19.85 19.03 -9.16
C LYS A 55 -20.68 17.83 -8.73
N PRO A 56 -22.03 17.93 -8.62
CA PRO A 56 -22.90 16.84 -8.14
C PRO A 56 -22.76 15.55 -8.96
N ALA A 57 -22.45 15.63 -10.25
CA ALA A 57 -22.26 14.46 -11.10
C ALA A 57 -21.13 13.55 -10.61
N TYR A 58 -20.05 14.09 -10.03
CA TYR A 58 -18.97 13.29 -9.46
C TYR A 58 -19.35 12.70 -8.10
N ARG A 59 -20.14 13.43 -7.29
CA ARG A 59 -20.68 12.87 -6.05
C ARG A 59 -21.54 11.64 -6.32
N GLU A 60 -22.38 11.65 -7.34
CA GLU A 60 -23.17 10.47 -7.71
C GLU A 60 -22.29 9.29 -8.15
N GLN A 61 -21.14 9.54 -8.77
CA GLN A 61 -20.16 8.47 -9.05
C GLN A 61 -19.49 7.95 -7.76
N VAL A 62 -19.16 8.83 -6.81
CA VAL A 62 -18.66 8.41 -5.49
C VAL A 62 -19.67 7.49 -4.81
N LYS A 63 -20.95 7.85 -4.77
CA LYS A 63 -22.02 7.02 -4.19
C LYS A 63 -22.14 5.67 -4.91
N LYS A 64 -22.10 5.67 -6.23
CA LYS A 64 -22.27 4.48 -7.07
C LYS A 64 -21.15 3.47 -6.83
N HIS A 65 -19.91 3.93 -6.67
CA HIS A 65 -18.72 3.11 -6.51
C HIS A 65 -18.18 3.09 -5.06
N LEU A 66 -19.00 3.51 -4.09
CA LEU A 66 -18.62 3.50 -2.68
C LEU A 66 -18.26 2.06 -2.26
N PRO A 67 -17.05 1.85 -1.70
CA PRO A 67 -16.62 0.51 -1.31
C PRO A 67 -17.47 -0.05 -0.17
N THR A 68 -17.65 -1.37 -0.15
CA THR A 68 -18.32 -2.08 0.93
C THR A 68 -17.36 -2.61 1.99
N ALA A 69 -16.05 -2.57 1.71
CA ALA A 69 -14.99 -2.96 2.63
C ALA A 69 -13.74 -2.11 2.38
N TYR A 70 -13.00 -1.81 3.43
CA TYR A 70 -11.70 -1.16 3.31
C TYR A 70 -10.64 -2.15 2.83
N LYS A 71 -9.79 -1.69 1.90
CA LYS A 71 -8.60 -2.40 1.46
C LYS A 71 -7.42 -1.42 1.46
N THR A 72 -6.26 -1.87 1.92
CA THR A 72 -5.00 -1.12 1.80
C THR A 72 -4.65 -0.86 0.35
N PRO A 73 -3.98 0.26 0.02
CA PRO A 73 -3.54 0.51 -1.34
C PRO A 73 -2.62 -0.61 -1.84
N SER A 74 -2.83 -1.02 -3.08
CA SER A 74 -1.95 -1.96 -3.77
C SER A 74 -1.93 -1.64 -5.26
N TRP A 75 -1.16 -2.37 -6.05
CA TRP A 75 -1.18 -2.22 -7.49
C TRP A 75 -2.56 -2.57 -8.12
N GLY A 76 -3.30 -3.45 -7.49
CA GLY A 76 -4.63 -3.89 -7.92
C GLY A 76 -5.78 -3.34 -7.08
N ASN A 77 -5.54 -2.35 -6.20
CA ASN A 77 -6.61 -1.71 -5.45
C ASN A 77 -6.28 -0.29 -4.99
N THR A 78 -7.06 0.68 -5.44
CA THR A 78 -6.89 2.12 -5.15
C THR A 78 -7.93 2.67 -4.17
N THR A 79 -8.82 1.83 -3.65
CA THR A 79 -9.95 2.24 -2.76
C THR A 79 -9.51 3.17 -1.63
N ALA A 80 -8.42 2.81 -0.91
CA ALA A 80 -7.96 3.62 0.22
C ALA A 80 -7.52 5.03 -0.19
N LEU A 81 -7.05 5.24 -1.41
CA LEU A 81 -6.64 6.57 -1.89
C LEU A 81 -7.86 7.51 -1.96
N GLY A 82 -8.99 7.00 -2.44
CA GLY A 82 -10.25 7.73 -2.39
C GLY A 82 -10.72 8.02 -0.96
N VAL A 83 -10.63 7.04 -0.07
CA VAL A 83 -10.95 7.21 1.36
C VAL A 83 -10.05 8.28 2.00
N PHE A 84 -8.74 8.23 1.76
CA PHE A 84 -7.80 9.23 2.28
C PHE A 84 -8.06 10.64 1.73
N ALA A 85 -8.49 10.76 0.47
CA ALA A 85 -8.86 12.06 -0.10
C ALA A 85 -10.03 12.69 0.66
N TRP A 86 -11.03 11.91 1.05
CA TRP A 86 -12.16 12.38 1.86
C TRP A 86 -11.76 12.66 3.31
N LEU A 87 -11.02 11.80 3.96
CA LEU A 87 -10.75 11.82 5.40
C LEU A 87 -9.54 12.70 5.78
N GLN A 88 -9.28 13.78 5.03
CA GLN A 88 -8.20 14.72 5.40
C GLN A 88 -8.48 15.41 6.75
N PRO A 89 -7.49 15.48 7.66
CA PRO A 89 -7.64 16.16 8.94
C PRO A 89 -8.12 17.61 8.78
N GLY A 90 -9.13 17.99 9.57
CA GLY A 90 -9.69 19.34 9.54
C GLY A 90 -10.66 19.64 8.38
N ARG A 91 -10.93 18.68 7.51
CA ARG A 91 -11.96 18.86 6.49
C ARG A 91 -13.34 18.66 7.08
N GLU A 92 -14.21 19.64 6.88
CA GLU A 92 -15.61 19.60 7.33
C GLU A 92 -16.55 19.37 6.14
N TYR A 93 -17.61 18.63 6.38
CA TYR A 93 -18.62 18.27 5.40
C TYR A 93 -20.01 18.77 5.83
N GLN A 94 -20.90 18.98 4.88
CA GLN A 94 -22.28 19.39 5.11
C GLN A 94 -23.26 18.56 4.28
N GLY A 95 -24.52 18.48 4.75
CA GLY A 95 -25.55 17.77 4.02
C GLY A 95 -25.23 16.29 3.79
N GLU A 96 -25.47 15.80 2.58
CA GLU A 96 -25.24 14.40 2.19
C GLU A 96 -23.75 13.98 2.22
N ASP A 97 -22.83 14.93 2.18
CA ASP A 97 -21.40 14.62 2.21
C ASP A 97 -20.95 14.14 3.59
N VAL A 98 -21.69 14.50 4.65
CA VAL A 98 -21.47 13.98 6.01
C VAL A 98 -21.68 12.47 6.07
N GLU A 99 -22.73 11.97 5.43
CA GLU A 99 -23.04 10.53 5.39
C GLU A 99 -21.97 9.76 4.63
N LEU A 100 -21.50 10.29 3.49
CA LEU A 100 -20.42 9.68 2.72
C LEU A 100 -19.10 9.64 3.51
N ALA A 101 -18.72 10.76 4.13
CA ALA A 101 -17.50 10.83 4.93
C ALA A 101 -17.57 9.88 6.14
N ASN A 102 -18.72 9.79 6.81
CA ASN A 102 -18.92 8.85 7.92
C ASN A 102 -18.81 7.39 7.45
N ALA A 103 -19.45 7.03 6.34
CA ALA A 103 -19.34 5.67 5.79
C ALA A 103 -17.89 5.29 5.50
N MET A 104 -17.09 6.19 4.92
CA MET A 104 -15.67 5.96 4.66
C MET A 104 -14.85 5.89 5.95
N LYS A 105 -15.19 6.73 6.95
CA LYS A 105 -14.56 6.71 8.26
C LYS A 105 -14.82 5.39 8.99
N ASP A 106 -16.04 4.91 8.96
CA ASP A 106 -16.43 3.65 9.60
C ASP A 106 -15.65 2.48 8.98
N LEU A 107 -15.56 2.42 7.64
CA LEU A 107 -14.77 1.40 6.93
C LEU A 107 -13.30 1.40 7.36
N LEU A 108 -12.67 2.58 7.45
CA LEU A 108 -11.28 2.69 7.88
C LEU A 108 -11.11 2.29 9.35
N LEU A 109 -12.02 2.73 10.24
CA LEU A 109 -11.91 2.46 11.68
C LEU A 109 -12.18 0.99 12.01
N ASP A 110 -13.13 0.34 11.34
CA ASP A 110 -13.38 -1.10 11.50
C ASP A 110 -12.15 -1.91 11.08
N TYR A 111 -11.53 -1.58 9.95
CA TYR A 111 -10.27 -2.17 9.52
C TYR A 111 -9.14 -1.94 10.53
N ALA A 112 -8.96 -0.70 10.99
CA ALA A 112 -7.91 -0.34 11.93
C ALA A 112 -8.08 -1.06 13.29
N ALA A 113 -9.31 -1.16 13.77
CA ALA A 113 -9.61 -1.89 15.01
C ALA A 113 -9.31 -3.39 14.89
N GLU A 114 -9.60 -4.02 13.75
CA GLU A 114 -9.24 -5.43 13.52
C GLU A 114 -7.73 -5.61 13.43
N ALA A 115 -7.01 -4.71 12.75
CA ALA A 115 -5.55 -4.74 12.68
C ALA A 115 -4.92 -4.66 14.07
N VAL A 116 -5.40 -3.78 14.94
CA VAL A 116 -4.92 -3.67 16.33
C VAL A 116 -5.16 -4.96 17.12
N ARG A 117 -6.35 -5.57 16.99
CA ARG A 117 -6.63 -6.88 17.61
C ARG A 117 -5.70 -7.98 17.07
N GLY A 118 -5.27 -7.87 15.81
CA GLY A 118 -4.29 -8.78 15.21
C GLY A 118 -2.94 -8.77 15.90
N ALA A 119 -2.49 -7.60 16.37
CA ALA A 119 -1.19 -7.44 17.01
C ALA A 119 -1.00 -8.32 18.26
N ASP A 120 -2.06 -8.57 19.01
CA ASP A 120 -2.00 -9.41 20.21
C ASP A 120 -1.78 -10.91 19.88
N ARG A 121 -2.08 -11.31 18.64
CA ARG A 121 -1.88 -12.69 18.14
C ARG A 121 -0.51 -12.89 17.51
N SER A 122 0.17 -11.80 17.13
CA SER A 122 1.48 -11.85 16.50
C SER A 122 2.60 -12.06 17.52
N PRO A 123 3.55 -12.99 17.29
CA PRO A 123 4.72 -13.15 18.15
C PRO A 123 5.62 -11.90 18.19
N PHE A 124 5.51 -11.04 17.20
CA PHE A 124 6.25 -9.77 17.12
C PHE A 124 5.43 -8.59 17.64
N HIS A 125 4.20 -8.81 18.10
CA HIS A 125 3.25 -7.79 18.53
C HIS A 125 2.97 -6.72 17.46
N ALA A 126 3.14 -7.06 16.18
CA ALA A 126 2.79 -6.21 15.04
C ALA A 126 1.41 -6.61 14.49
N PRO A 127 0.59 -5.66 14.03
CA PRO A 127 -0.66 -5.97 13.34
C PRO A 127 -0.44 -6.83 12.09
N TYR A 128 0.66 -6.62 11.40
CA TYR A 128 1.07 -7.39 10.24
C TYR A 128 1.76 -8.71 10.64
N GLY A 129 1.60 -9.74 9.81
CA GLY A 129 2.31 -11.01 9.94
C GLY A 129 1.73 -11.96 10.99
N ASN A 130 0.44 -11.85 11.27
CA ASN A 130 -0.25 -12.76 12.19
C ASN A 130 -1.08 -13.86 11.49
N ASP A 131 -1.15 -13.85 10.15
CA ASP A 131 -1.81 -14.84 9.32
C ASP A 131 -0.90 -15.20 8.14
N ALA A 132 -0.89 -16.47 7.72
CA ALA A 132 -0.10 -16.93 6.58
C ALA A 132 -0.43 -16.19 5.28
N LYS A 133 -1.68 -15.72 5.12
CA LYS A 133 -2.12 -14.94 3.96
C LYS A 133 -1.53 -13.53 3.88
N ASP A 134 -0.92 -13.03 4.98
CA ASP A 134 -0.26 -11.73 4.99
C ASP A 134 1.03 -11.74 4.16
N PHE A 135 1.54 -12.93 3.82
CA PHE A 135 2.80 -13.13 3.10
C PHE A 135 2.55 -13.48 1.63
N PHE A 136 2.95 -12.59 0.75
CA PHE A 136 2.79 -12.68 -0.69
C PHE A 136 3.78 -11.74 -1.40
N TRP A 137 3.80 -11.75 -2.70
CA TRP A 137 4.69 -10.90 -3.50
C TRP A 137 4.41 -9.41 -3.26
N GLY A 138 5.37 -8.69 -2.67
CA GLY A 138 5.22 -7.26 -2.32
C GLY A 138 4.54 -7.00 -0.97
N CYS A 139 4.42 -8.02 -0.14
CA CYS A 139 3.65 -7.99 1.11
C CYS A 139 4.11 -6.92 2.11
N LEU A 140 5.39 -6.56 2.15
CA LEU A 140 5.87 -5.53 3.07
C LEU A 140 5.36 -4.13 2.73
N ALA A 141 5.17 -3.85 1.45
CA ALA A 141 4.58 -2.60 1.02
C ALA A 141 3.05 -2.60 1.16
N GLU A 142 2.40 -3.56 0.51
CA GLU A 142 0.95 -3.60 0.38
C GLU A 142 0.25 -4.03 1.67
N GLY A 143 0.83 -5.01 2.38
CA GLY A 143 0.34 -5.48 3.67
C GLY A 143 0.85 -4.62 4.83
N CYS A 144 2.17 -4.55 5.04
CA CYS A 144 2.76 -3.99 6.26
C CYS A 144 2.78 -2.45 6.26
N ALA A 145 3.44 -1.80 5.28
CA ALA A 145 3.61 -0.35 5.26
C ALA A 145 2.28 0.38 5.04
N ASN A 146 1.45 -0.07 4.09
CA ASN A 146 0.16 0.55 3.82
C ASN A 146 -0.88 0.29 4.93
N GLN A 147 -0.80 -0.85 5.64
CA GLN A 147 -1.56 -1.06 6.87
C GLN A 147 -1.17 -0.04 7.94
N ALA A 148 0.14 0.17 8.15
CA ALA A 148 0.62 1.16 9.12
C ALA A 148 0.18 2.58 8.76
N THR A 149 0.23 2.97 7.48
CA THR A 149 -0.26 4.27 7.01
C THR A 149 -1.76 4.43 7.27
N SER A 150 -2.55 3.37 7.09
CA SER A 150 -3.98 3.36 7.43
C SER A 150 -4.21 3.55 8.92
N LEU A 151 -3.38 2.94 9.77
CA LEU A 151 -3.43 3.14 11.23
C LEU A 151 -3.04 4.58 11.63
N VAL A 152 -2.07 5.21 10.94
CA VAL A 152 -1.76 6.63 11.14
C VAL A 152 -2.97 7.51 10.79
N CYS A 153 -3.66 7.22 9.68
CA CYS A 153 -4.89 7.94 9.33
C CYS A 153 -5.98 7.77 10.39
N ALA A 154 -6.18 6.56 10.91
CA ALA A 154 -7.13 6.31 12.00
C ALA A 154 -6.76 7.09 13.28
N TYR A 155 -5.47 7.17 13.61
CA TYR A 155 -4.98 8.00 14.72
C TYR A 155 -5.28 9.48 14.51
N LEU A 156 -5.01 10.02 13.33
CA LEU A 156 -5.27 11.43 13.02
C LEU A 156 -6.74 11.82 13.11
N LEU A 157 -7.65 10.87 12.83
CA LEU A 157 -9.10 11.07 12.90
C LEU A 157 -9.67 10.96 14.31
N THR A 158 -9.03 10.17 15.20
CA THR A 158 -9.62 9.80 16.49
C THR A 158 -8.81 10.25 17.69
N GLY A 159 -7.50 10.49 17.54
CA GLY A 159 -6.56 10.70 18.64
C GLY A 159 -6.22 9.42 19.42
N GLU A 160 -6.75 8.26 19.02
CA GLU A 160 -6.55 6.99 19.74
C GLU A 160 -5.13 6.46 19.55
N LYS A 161 -4.34 6.51 20.62
CA LYS A 161 -2.89 6.20 20.60
C LYS A 161 -2.56 4.76 20.24
N SER A 162 -3.49 3.84 20.43
CA SER A 162 -3.31 2.44 20.07
C SER A 162 -3.03 2.27 18.57
N TYR A 163 -3.69 3.05 17.72
CA TYR A 163 -3.44 3.04 16.27
C TYR A 163 -2.01 3.47 15.94
N LEU A 164 -1.55 4.58 16.51
CA LEU A 164 -0.19 5.07 16.28
C LEU A 164 0.87 4.09 16.79
N THR A 165 0.67 3.54 18.00
CA THR A 165 1.57 2.51 18.56
C THR A 165 1.69 1.31 17.62
N ASN A 166 0.59 0.87 17.04
CA ASN A 166 0.59 -0.27 16.13
C ASN A 166 1.14 0.06 14.74
N ALA A 167 1.06 1.31 14.28
CA ALA A 167 1.78 1.76 13.09
C ALA A 167 3.31 1.68 13.30
N TYR A 168 3.83 2.10 14.45
CA TYR A 168 5.24 1.92 14.80
C TYR A 168 5.65 0.44 14.87
N ARG A 169 4.80 -0.43 15.40
CA ARG A 169 5.08 -1.89 15.47
C ARG A 169 5.22 -2.51 14.06
N ASN A 170 4.44 -2.07 13.09
CA ASN A 170 4.64 -2.48 11.71
C ASN A 170 5.95 -1.92 11.12
N MET A 171 6.32 -0.69 11.46
CA MET A 171 7.63 -0.15 11.08
C MET A 171 8.76 -0.97 11.70
N ASP A 172 8.67 -1.35 12.99
CA ASP A 172 9.62 -2.22 13.67
C ASP A 172 9.75 -3.59 12.97
N TYR A 173 8.62 -4.13 12.46
CA TYR A 173 8.61 -5.36 11.69
C TYR A 173 9.46 -5.21 10.41
N ILE A 174 9.27 -4.15 9.65
CA ILE A 174 10.08 -3.85 8.46
C ILE A 174 11.56 -3.68 8.84
N LEU A 175 11.86 -3.06 9.97
CA LEU A 175 13.22 -2.75 10.41
C LEU A 175 13.95 -3.90 11.11
N GLY A 176 13.36 -5.11 11.20
CA GLY A 176 14.06 -6.30 11.65
C GLY A 176 13.42 -7.05 12.81
N LYS A 177 12.34 -6.55 13.41
CA LYS A 177 11.58 -7.28 14.43
C LYS A 177 10.60 -8.26 13.78
N ASN A 178 11.15 -9.25 13.06
CA ASN A 178 10.44 -10.22 12.24
C ASN A 178 11.14 -11.59 12.30
N ALA A 179 10.58 -12.63 11.70
CA ALA A 179 11.09 -13.99 11.77
C ALA A 179 12.49 -14.16 11.17
N THR A 180 12.83 -13.38 10.14
CA THR A 180 14.14 -13.48 9.45
C THR A 180 15.22 -12.62 10.08
N GLY A 181 14.87 -11.64 10.91
CA GLY A 181 15.77 -10.65 11.48
C GLY A 181 16.35 -9.67 10.45
N TYR A 182 15.85 -9.64 9.22
CA TYR A 182 16.24 -8.65 8.22
C TYR A 182 15.57 -7.30 8.47
N CYS A 183 16.36 -6.23 8.46
CA CYS A 183 15.85 -4.93 8.08
C CYS A 183 15.61 -4.97 6.56
N TYR A 184 14.37 -4.99 6.13
CA TYR A 184 14.01 -5.14 4.72
C TYR A 184 14.21 -3.87 3.87
N VAL A 185 14.93 -2.88 4.42
CA VAL A 185 15.32 -1.66 3.71
C VAL A 185 16.82 -1.74 3.41
N THR A 186 17.19 -1.65 2.14
CA THR A 186 18.58 -1.74 1.71
C THR A 186 19.45 -0.69 2.41
N GLY A 187 20.64 -1.08 2.88
CA GLY A 187 21.61 -0.18 3.51
C GLY A 187 21.29 0.27 4.93
N PHE A 188 20.26 -0.28 5.57
CA PHE A 188 19.87 0.04 6.95
C PHE A 188 19.88 -1.19 7.85
N GLY A 189 20.18 -0.98 9.15
CA GLY A 189 20.26 -2.05 10.14
C GLY A 189 21.54 -2.88 10.05
N MET A 190 21.65 -3.90 10.90
CA MET A 190 22.82 -4.80 10.93
C MET A 190 22.72 -5.94 9.92
N LYS A 191 21.51 -6.29 9.49
CA LYS A 191 21.24 -7.34 8.52
C LYS A 191 20.21 -6.79 7.54
N SER A 192 20.64 -6.36 6.37
CA SER A 192 19.81 -5.81 5.31
C SER A 192 20.04 -6.54 4.00
N PRO A 193 19.14 -6.41 2.99
CA PRO A 193 19.34 -6.97 1.67
C PRO A 193 20.66 -6.47 1.06
N LEU A 194 21.50 -7.38 0.64
CA LEU A 194 22.76 -7.09 -0.07
C LEU A 194 22.64 -7.34 -1.57
N TYR A 195 21.77 -8.26 -1.97
CA TYR A 195 21.60 -8.69 -3.36
C TYR A 195 20.14 -8.53 -3.84
N PRO A 196 19.55 -7.31 -3.76
CA PRO A 196 18.18 -7.10 -4.23
C PRO A 196 18.08 -7.39 -5.72
N HIS A 197 16.93 -7.87 -6.18
CA HIS A 197 16.62 -7.99 -7.60
C HIS A 197 16.45 -6.59 -8.21
N HIS A 198 17.58 -5.93 -8.45
CA HIS A 198 17.68 -4.56 -8.96
C HIS A 198 18.85 -4.43 -9.94
N ARG A 199 18.54 -4.28 -11.22
CA ARG A 199 19.53 -4.31 -12.29
C ARG A 199 20.65 -3.28 -12.14
N LEU A 200 20.36 -2.08 -11.64
CA LEU A 200 21.39 -1.06 -11.43
C LEU A 200 22.37 -1.51 -10.33
N SER A 201 21.88 -1.94 -9.17
CA SER A 201 22.74 -2.42 -8.08
C SER A 201 23.53 -3.69 -8.44
N ALA A 202 23.05 -4.47 -9.39
CA ALA A 202 23.73 -5.70 -9.84
C ALA A 202 24.79 -5.44 -10.94
N SER A 203 24.81 -4.24 -11.54
CA SER A 203 25.64 -3.95 -12.73
C SER A 203 26.58 -2.75 -12.59
N ASP A 204 26.65 -2.12 -11.42
CA ASP A 204 27.46 -0.90 -11.20
C ASP A 204 28.83 -1.16 -10.57
N ASP A 205 29.24 -2.43 -10.44
CA ASP A 205 30.49 -2.88 -9.81
C ASP A 205 30.67 -2.42 -8.34
N ILE A 206 29.57 -1.98 -7.67
CA ILE A 206 29.55 -1.62 -6.27
C ILE A 206 28.88 -2.74 -5.48
N GLU A 207 29.60 -3.31 -4.50
CA GLU A 207 29.09 -4.45 -3.72
C GLU A 207 27.81 -4.12 -2.92
N ALA A 208 27.74 -2.91 -2.35
CA ALA A 208 26.58 -2.49 -1.56
C ALA A 208 25.47 -1.93 -2.48
N PRO A 209 24.21 -2.39 -2.36
CA PRO A 209 23.12 -1.82 -3.14
C PRO A 209 22.84 -0.38 -2.73
N LEU A 210 22.15 0.37 -3.62
CA LEU A 210 21.65 1.70 -3.29
C LEU A 210 20.79 1.64 -2.00
N PRO A 211 21.04 2.48 -1.00
CA PRO A 211 20.31 2.43 0.26
C PRO A 211 18.89 3.02 0.13
N GLY A 212 17.98 2.53 0.97
CA GLY A 212 16.64 3.10 1.13
C GLY A 212 15.53 2.42 0.33
N PHE A 213 15.81 1.35 -0.40
CA PHE A 213 14.78 0.58 -1.09
C PHE A 213 14.12 -0.45 -0.17
N LEU A 214 12.79 -0.50 -0.19
CA LEU A 214 12.03 -1.58 0.42
C LEU A 214 11.96 -2.78 -0.54
N VAL A 215 12.40 -3.94 -0.09
CA VAL A 215 12.21 -5.19 -0.83
C VAL A 215 10.82 -5.78 -0.62
N GLY A 216 10.39 -6.68 -1.52
CA GLY A 216 9.06 -7.30 -1.48
C GLY A 216 8.71 -8.01 -0.18
N GLY A 217 9.69 -8.69 0.42
CA GLY A 217 9.54 -9.41 1.68
C GLY A 217 9.18 -10.88 1.52
N PRO A 218 8.92 -11.58 2.64
CA PRO A 218 8.66 -13.01 2.63
C PRO A 218 7.48 -13.39 1.73
N ASN A 219 7.72 -14.39 0.86
CA ASN A 219 6.72 -14.86 -0.08
C ASN A 219 6.77 -16.40 -0.21
N PRO A 220 5.84 -17.13 0.42
CA PRO A 220 5.81 -18.60 0.37
C PRO A 220 5.50 -19.17 -1.01
N GLY A 221 5.08 -18.34 -1.96
CA GLY A 221 4.88 -18.73 -3.36
C GLY A 221 6.17 -19.07 -4.09
N GLN A 222 7.32 -18.45 -3.71
CA GLN A 222 8.66 -18.77 -4.23
C GLN A 222 8.72 -18.94 -5.76
N GLN A 223 8.06 -18.04 -6.49
CA GLN A 223 7.79 -18.20 -7.94
C GLN A 223 9.05 -18.04 -8.82
N ASP A 224 10.17 -17.60 -8.24
CA ASP A 224 11.43 -17.33 -8.94
C ASP A 224 12.34 -18.57 -9.10
N GLY A 225 12.04 -19.66 -8.39
CA GLY A 225 12.79 -20.90 -8.48
C GLY A 225 14.17 -20.90 -7.84
N VAL A 226 14.56 -19.84 -7.10
CA VAL A 226 15.79 -19.85 -6.31
C VAL A 226 15.63 -20.71 -5.04
N ALA A 227 16.74 -21.05 -4.38
CA ALA A 227 16.71 -21.78 -3.13
C ALA A 227 16.34 -20.85 -1.97
N TYR A 228 15.32 -21.23 -1.20
CA TYR A 228 14.92 -20.58 0.04
C TYR A 228 15.33 -21.41 1.24
N ALA A 229 15.72 -20.76 2.33
CA ALA A 229 16.10 -21.45 3.57
C ALA A 229 14.90 -22.07 4.31
N SER A 230 13.69 -21.54 4.08
CA SER A 230 12.45 -21.98 4.72
C SER A 230 11.26 -21.89 3.79
N ASN A 231 10.25 -22.73 4.02
CA ASN A 231 8.93 -22.67 3.37
C ASN A 231 7.86 -22.08 4.29
N LEU A 232 8.23 -21.68 5.52
CA LEU A 232 7.29 -21.01 6.40
C LEU A 232 6.96 -19.62 5.85
N PRO A 233 5.70 -19.18 5.92
CA PRO A 233 5.28 -17.96 5.26
C PRO A 233 6.11 -16.73 5.61
N ASP A 234 6.39 -16.52 6.89
CA ASP A 234 7.13 -15.39 7.44
C ASP A 234 8.66 -15.51 7.32
N GLU A 235 9.18 -16.70 6.92
CA GLU A 235 10.59 -16.97 6.71
C GLU A 235 10.96 -17.16 5.23
N SER A 236 9.99 -17.16 4.31
CA SER A 236 10.19 -17.40 2.87
C SER A 236 10.81 -16.18 2.18
N TYR A 237 12.05 -15.86 2.56
CA TYR A 237 12.84 -14.76 2.02
C TYR A 237 14.23 -15.25 1.60
N ALA A 238 14.70 -14.81 0.43
CA ALA A 238 16.03 -15.14 -0.08
C ALA A 238 16.75 -13.86 -0.56
N ASP A 239 17.85 -13.50 0.12
CA ASP A 239 18.69 -12.36 -0.27
C ASP A 239 19.67 -12.78 -1.38
N VAL A 240 19.14 -12.96 -2.57
CA VAL A 240 19.89 -13.26 -3.79
C VAL A 240 19.29 -12.50 -4.97
N GLU A 241 20.12 -12.05 -5.91
CA GLU A 241 19.67 -11.27 -7.07
C GLU A 241 18.59 -11.95 -7.89
N GLY A 242 18.63 -13.27 -8.02
CA GLY A 242 17.63 -14.04 -8.75
C GLY A 242 16.25 -14.07 -8.11
N SER A 243 16.14 -13.68 -6.82
CA SER A 243 14.87 -13.72 -6.09
C SER A 243 13.99 -12.49 -6.38
N TYR A 244 13.32 -12.50 -7.53
CA TYR A 244 12.32 -11.48 -7.82
C TYR A 244 11.03 -11.67 -6.99
N ALA A 245 10.75 -12.85 -6.50
CA ALA A 245 9.54 -13.13 -5.75
C ALA A 245 9.56 -12.58 -4.30
N SER A 246 10.75 -12.42 -3.69
CA SER A 246 10.87 -11.93 -2.31
C SER A 246 11.81 -10.73 -2.15
N ASN A 247 12.79 -10.57 -3.04
CA ASN A 247 13.87 -9.58 -2.93
C ASN A 247 13.85 -8.52 -4.06
N GLU A 248 12.78 -8.44 -4.84
CA GLU A 248 12.58 -7.39 -5.82
C GLU A 248 12.31 -6.05 -5.12
N ILE A 249 12.62 -4.95 -5.82
CA ILE A 249 12.24 -3.60 -5.42
C ILE A 249 11.34 -2.98 -6.49
N ALA A 250 10.38 -2.15 -6.06
CA ALA A 250 9.48 -1.46 -6.97
C ALA A 250 9.20 -0.03 -6.50
N ILE A 251 8.87 0.86 -7.45
CA ILE A 251 8.58 2.27 -7.17
C ILE A 251 7.39 2.40 -6.20
N ASN A 252 6.31 1.65 -6.45
CA ASN A 252 5.12 1.65 -5.60
C ASN A 252 5.39 1.08 -4.20
N TRP A 253 6.30 0.11 -4.04
CA TRP A 253 6.69 -0.41 -2.74
C TRP A 253 7.49 0.61 -1.93
N SER A 254 8.49 1.23 -2.57
CA SER A 254 9.24 2.30 -1.93
C SER A 254 8.36 3.52 -1.61
N ALA A 255 7.35 3.82 -2.44
CA ALA A 255 6.38 4.88 -2.15
C ALA A 255 5.55 4.59 -0.87
N ALA A 256 5.15 3.33 -0.64
CA ALA A 256 4.48 2.94 0.60
C ALA A 256 5.36 3.15 1.84
N LEU A 257 6.65 2.78 1.76
CA LEU A 257 7.63 3.04 2.84
C LEU A 257 7.80 4.55 3.08
N VAL A 258 7.96 5.34 2.02
CA VAL A 258 8.12 6.80 2.13
C VAL A 258 6.90 7.43 2.78
N ALA A 259 5.69 7.04 2.40
CA ALA A 259 4.45 7.53 2.99
C ALA A 259 4.38 7.21 4.50
N LEU A 260 4.73 5.99 4.89
CA LEU A 260 4.77 5.59 6.31
C LEU A 260 5.82 6.37 7.09
N VAL A 261 7.08 6.36 6.65
CA VAL A 261 8.19 7.03 7.35
C VAL A 261 7.93 8.52 7.51
N SER A 262 7.53 9.20 6.43
CA SER A 262 7.23 10.64 6.46
C SER A 262 6.07 10.96 7.41
N SER A 263 5.06 10.10 7.47
CA SER A 263 3.92 10.28 8.37
C SER A 263 4.32 10.13 9.83
N LEU A 264 5.14 9.13 10.16
CA LEU A 264 5.64 8.90 11.52
C LEU A 264 6.60 10.00 11.95
N ASP A 265 7.53 10.43 11.10
CA ASP A 265 8.47 11.52 11.36
C ASP A 265 7.75 12.85 11.65
N ALA A 266 6.75 13.20 10.85
CA ALA A 266 5.92 14.38 11.06
C ALA A 266 5.16 14.37 12.40
N LEU A 267 4.85 13.19 12.95
CA LEU A 267 4.19 13.05 14.24
C LEU A 267 5.19 13.07 15.42
N MET A 268 6.43 12.66 15.21
CA MET A 268 7.49 12.74 16.22
C MET A 268 8.00 14.18 16.43
N SER A 269 7.90 15.00 15.41
CA SER A 269 8.40 16.38 15.40
C SER A 269 7.45 17.39 16.07
N LYS A 270 6.30 16.93 16.57
CA LYS A 270 5.29 17.73 17.31
C LYS A 270 5.35 17.43 18.80
#